data_22baacbede28645f91fa8151c058ebb7
#
_entry.id   22baacbede28645f91fa8151c058ebb7
#
_cell.length_a   1.000
_cell.length_b   1.000
_cell.length_c   1.000
_cell.angle_alpha   90.00
_cell.angle_beta   90.00
_cell.angle_gamma   90.00
#
_symmetry.space_group_name_H-M   'P 1'
#
loop_
_entity.id
_entity.type
_entity.pdbx_description
1 polymer ?
#
loop_
_entity_poly.entity_id
_entity_poly.type
_entity_poly.pdbx_seq_one_letter_code
_entity_poly.pdbx_strand_id
1 'polypeptide(L)'
;MGAKLEIPKGYGPYVFRIHGQVYHNTYALHPNDGDSLKYGQLYILDTNEAVFERLKNESNKKCLPSLLEGIDKLLREVSPFADALKMMREVELEEETRAKLENKPIRDIQMWIKRDRSLNQSKFNVPSCNEVAVVFVSENGEPPVDRDICIHPKGSESIPISILSANADPMIYPLMFPSGDSGWTVNIKQINSVRNVIALQFYMYRLSYRGMFNPCTQMGKLSQQFIVDIWSKVVAGRISFIYKNQKQLRVEMYCGLMDYVHNKANRENVKPGRIIILPSTFTGGPRSYQ
;
A
#
# COMPACT_ATOMS: atom_id res chain seq x y z
N MET A 1 -2.52 -2.86 9.97
CA MET A 1 -1.72 -1.69 10.34
C MET A 1 -0.64 -2.12 11.32
N GLY A 2 0.62 -1.77 11.06
CA GLY A 2 1.76 -2.08 11.94
C GLY A 2 1.99 -1.08 13.07
N ALA A 3 1.06 -0.15 13.28
CA ALA A 3 1.20 0.91 14.28
C ALA A 3 0.44 0.58 15.58
N LYS A 4 1.03 0.97 16.72
CA LYS A 4 0.40 0.86 18.03
C LYS A 4 -0.45 2.10 18.30
N LEU A 5 -1.71 1.90 18.63
CA LEU A 5 -2.64 2.97 19.02
C LEU A 5 -2.52 3.22 20.52
N GLU A 6 -2.35 4.46 20.90
CA GLU A 6 -2.35 4.88 22.31
C GLU A 6 -3.36 6.02 22.50
N ILE A 7 -4.29 5.80 23.43
CA ILE A 7 -5.27 6.82 23.82
C ILE A 7 -4.70 7.52 25.04
N PRO A 8 -4.37 8.82 24.98
CA PRO A 8 -3.88 9.55 26.14
C PRO A 8 -4.91 9.53 27.29
N LYS A 9 -4.43 9.24 28.49
CA LYS A 9 -5.25 9.35 29.70
C LYS A 9 -5.33 10.81 30.13
N GLY A 10 -6.52 11.32 30.39
CA GLY A 10 -6.72 12.69 30.93
C GLY A 10 -8.01 13.35 30.46
N TYR A 11 -8.28 14.52 31.03
CA TYR A 11 -9.40 15.39 30.61
C TYR A 11 -8.87 16.35 29.53
N GLY A 12 -9.39 16.25 28.33
CA GLY A 12 -9.01 17.09 27.20
C GLY A 12 -9.79 16.71 25.94
N PRO A 13 -9.57 17.37 24.82
CA PRO A 13 -10.20 16.96 23.57
C PRO A 13 -9.81 15.51 23.24
N TYR A 14 -10.75 14.78 22.65
CA TYR A 14 -10.50 13.40 22.26
C TYR A 14 -9.34 13.32 21.24
N VAL A 15 -8.23 12.77 21.68
CA VAL A 15 -7.01 12.60 20.87
C VAL A 15 -6.56 11.15 20.95
N PHE A 16 -6.15 10.59 19.86
CA PHE A 16 -5.43 9.32 19.84
C PHE A 16 -4.06 9.51 19.16
N ARG A 17 -3.07 8.77 19.62
CA ARG A 17 -1.73 8.79 19.05
C ARG A 17 -1.43 7.47 18.37
N ILE A 18 -0.83 7.57 17.19
CA ILE A 18 -0.32 6.43 16.45
C ILE A 18 1.19 6.41 16.64
N HIS A 19 1.70 5.37 17.31
CA HIS A 19 3.13 5.14 17.47
C HIS A 19 3.63 4.16 16.43
N GLY A 20 4.71 4.51 15.75
CA GLY A 20 5.30 3.72 14.68
C GLY A 20 4.78 4.13 13.30
N GLN A 21 5.11 3.32 12.32
CA GLN A 21 4.77 3.59 10.93
C GLN A 21 3.48 2.86 10.55
N VAL A 22 2.53 3.60 9.96
CA VAL A 22 1.37 2.99 9.31
C VAL A 22 1.84 2.34 8.02
N TYR A 23 1.60 1.04 7.88
CA TYR A 23 1.92 0.30 6.67
C TYR A 23 0.89 -0.78 6.39
N HIS A 24 0.76 -1.13 5.12
CA HIS A 24 -0.04 -2.24 4.64
C HIS A 24 0.90 -3.25 3.97
N ASN A 25 0.63 -4.52 4.18
CA ASN A 25 1.44 -5.59 3.62
C ASN A 25 0.75 -6.21 2.41
N THR A 26 1.56 -6.62 1.43
CA THR A 26 1.17 -7.63 0.45
C THR A 26 1.65 -9.01 0.91
N TYR A 27 1.05 -10.05 0.37
CA TYR A 27 1.32 -11.45 0.72
C TYR A 27 1.64 -12.23 -0.55
N ALA A 28 2.24 -13.40 -0.38
CA ALA A 28 2.37 -14.39 -1.44
C ALA A 28 0.99 -14.75 -2.04
N LEU A 29 0.98 -15.30 -3.24
CA LEU A 29 -0.27 -15.71 -3.91
C LEU A 29 -1.04 -16.74 -3.09
N HIS A 30 -0.32 -17.68 -2.47
CA HIS A 30 -0.89 -18.67 -1.54
C HIS A 30 -0.52 -18.38 -0.09
N PRO A 31 -1.37 -18.75 0.87
CA PRO A 31 -1.04 -18.65 2.28
C PRO A 31 0.08 -19.64 2.66
N ASN A 32 0.78 -19.37 3.76
CA ASN A 32 1.66 -20.35 4.37
C ASN A 32 0.83 -21.48 4.99
N ASP A 33 1.48 -22.65 5.21
CA ASP A 33 0.82 -23.81 5.79
C ASP A 33 0.21 -23.46 7.16
N GLY A 34 -1.08 -23.69 7.31
CA GLY A 34 -1.84 -23.37 8.52
C GLY A 34 -2.38 -21.93 8.62
N ASP A 35 -2.02 -21.04 7.71
CA ASP A 35 -2.57 -19.69 7.66
C ASP A 35 -3.92 -19.64 6.92
N SER A 36 -4.81 -18.75 7.37
CA SER A 36 -6.02 -18.41 6.62
C SER A 36 -5.70 -17.51 5.43
N LEU A 37 -6.48 -17.64 4.36
CA LEU A 37 -6.40 -16.76 3.18
C LEU A 37 -6.65 -15.30 3.56
N LYS A 38 -5.85 -14.41 2.99
CA LYS A 38 -5.85 -12.97 3.30
C LYS A 38 -5.87 -12.13 2.03
N TYR A 39 -6.66 -11.06 2.03
CA TYR A 39 -6.66 -10.02 1.00
C TYR A 39 -6.71 -10.54 -0.46
N GLY A 40 -5.64 -10.25 -1.25
CA GLY A 40 -5.53 -10.63 -2.65
C GLY A 40 -5.58 -12.13 -2.92
N GLN A 41 -5.19 -12.96 -1.94
CA GLN A 41 -5.25 -14.42 -2.05
C GLN A 41 -6.68 -14.95 -2.29
N LEU A 42 -7.70 -14.17 -1.98
CA LEU A 42 -9.09 -14.56 -2.22
C LEU A 42 -9.49 -14.50 -3.70
N TYR A 43 -8.76 -13.77 -4.53
CA TYR A 43 -9.07 -13.67 -5.97
C TYR A 43 -8.63 -14.89 -6.78
N ILE A 44 -7.81 -15.79 -6.22
CA ILE A 44 -7.46 -17.08 -6.87
C ILE A 44 -8.51 -18.18 -6.64
N LEU A 45 -9.44 -17.97 -5.71
CA LEU A 45 -10.58 -18.86 -5.46
C LEU A 45 -11.74 -18.51 -6.37
N ASP A 46 -12.74 -19.39 -6.47
CA ASP A 46 -14.03 -18.98 -7.03
C ASP A 46 -14.79 -18.03 -6.11
N THR A 47 -15.84 -17.39 -6.64
CA THR A 47 -16.63 -16.40 -5.88
C THR A 47 -17.28 -17.00 -4.63
N ASN A 48 -17.76 -18.24 -4.69
CA ASN A 48 -18.47 -18.86 -3.57
C ASN A 48 -17.50 -19.20 -2.43
N GLU A 49 -16.36 -19.79 -2.78
CA GLU A 49 -15.27 -20.07 -1.85
C GLU A 49 -14.72 -18.78 -1.22
N ALA A 50 -14.49 -17.75 -2.04
CA ALA A 50 -13.99 -16.46 -1.59
C ALA A 50 -14.96 -15.77 -0.61
N VAL A 51 -16.27 -15.85 -0.85
CA VAL A 51 -17.29 -15.31 0.06
C VAL A 51 -17.32 -16.11 1.36
N PHE A 52 -17.24 -17.45 1.28
CA PHE A 52 -17.19 -18.29 2.48
C PHE A 52 -15.97 -17.96 3.34
N GLU A 53 -14.79 -17.80 2.75
CA GLU A 53 -13.57 -17.41 3.47
C GLU A 53 -13.70 -16.01 4.10
N ARG A 54 -14.30 -15.04 3.38
CA ARG A 54 -14.54 -13.70 3.93
C ARG A 54 -15.47 -13.72 5.14
N LEU A 55 -16.50 -14.57 5.15
CA LEU A 55 -17.46 -14.69 6.25
C LEU A 55 -16.86 -15.34 7.50
N LYS A 56 -15.75 -16.10 7.39
CA LYS A 56 -15.01 -16.60 8.56
C LYS A 56 -14.42 -15.48 9.41
N ASN A 57 -14.15 -14.32 8.83
CA ASN A 57 -13.63 -13.19 9.58
C ASN A 57 -14.72 -12.59 10.48
N GLU A 58 -14.40 -12.41 11.76
CA GLU A 58 -15.30 -11.85 12.78
C GLU A 58 -15.93 -10.52 12.34
N SER A 59 -15.16 -9.65 11.66
CA SER A 59 -15.63 -8.35 11.20
C SER A 59 -16.72 -8.45 10.12
N ASN A 60 -16.79 -9.57 9.41
CA ASN A 60 -17.66 -9.79 8.27
C ASN A 60 -18.88 -10.67 8.61
N LYS A 61 -18.95 -11.23 9.81
CA LYS A 61 -20.06 -12.16 10.21
C LYS A 61 -21.47 -11.59 10.02
N LYS A 62 -21.62 -10.28 10.05
CA LYS A 62 -22.90 -9.57 9.87
C LYS A 62 -23.15 -9.13 8.43
N CYS A 63 -22.23 -9.40 7.50
CA CYS A 63 -22.41 -9.05 6.10
C CYS A 63 -23.36 -10.03 5.40
N LEU A 64 -24.16 -9.52 4.47
CA LEU A 64 -25.03 -10.34 3.64
C LEU A 64 -24.20 -11.09 2.59
N PRO A 65 -24.29 -12.43 2.50
CA PRO A 65 -23.55 -13.22 1.52
C PRO A 65 -23.77 -12.76 0.07
N SER A 66 -25.03 -12.49 -0.30
CA SER A 66 -25.38 -12.02 -1.65
C SER A 66 -24.73 -10.68 -2.02
N LEU A 67 -24.57 -9.79 -1.05
CA LEU A 67 -23.84 -8.53 -1.26
C LEU A 67 -22.35 -8.79 -1.48
N LEU A 68 -21.73 -9.66 -0.71
CA LEU A 68 -20.33 -10.05 -0.86
C LEU A 68 -20.08 -10.72 -2.21
N GLU A 69 -21.00 -11.58 -2.68
CA GLU A 69 -20.95 -12.18 -4.03
C GLU A 69 -21.01 -11.13 -5.12
N GLY A 70 -21.94 -10.18 -5.02
CA GLY A 70 -22.08 -9.10 -6.01
C GLY A 70 -20.83 -8.23 -6.09
N ILE A 71 -20.25 -7.87 -4.94
CA ILE A 71 -19.01 -7.10 -4.88
C ILE A 71 -17.82 -7.92 -5.44
N ASP A 72 -17.70 -9.19 -5.09
CA ASP A 72 -16.62 -10.05 -5.58
C ASP A 72 -16.68 -10.21 -7.11
N LYS A 73 -17.85 -10.47 -7.67
CA LYS A 73 -18.05 -10.55 -9.13
C LYS A 73 -17.67 -9.24 -9.82
N LEU A 74 -18.16 -8.11 -9.30
CA LEU A 74 -17.82 -6.79 -9.83
C LEU A 74 -16.31 -6.53 -9.82
N LEU A 75 -15.64 -6.79 -8.69
CA LEU A 75 -14.19 -6.56 -8.60
C LEU A 75 -13.37 -7.48 -9.51
N ARG A 76 -13.82 -8.72 -9.72
CA ARG A 76 -13.18 -9.65 -10.69
C ARG A 76 -13.36 -9.20 -12.14
N GLU A 77 -14.44 -8.48 -12.43
CA GLU A 77 -14.72 -7.98 -13.78
C GLU A 77 -13.95 -6.68 -14.07
N VAL A 78 -13.85 -5.76 -13.10
CA VAL A 78 -13.34 -4.41 -13.37
C VAL A 78 -11.95 -4.13 -12.81
N SER A 79 -11.45 -4.92 -11.84
CA SER A 79 -10.19 -4.65 -11.16
C SER A 79 -8.99 -5.27 -11.88
N PRO A 80 -8.07 -4.47 -12.42
CA PRO A 80 -6.87 -4.99 -13.07
C PRO A 80 -5.92 -5.70 -12.08
N PHE A 81 -6.05 -5.45 -10.78
CA PHE A 81 -5.28 -6.18 -9.75
C PHE A 81 -5.85 -7.57 -9.47
N ALA A 82 -7.18 -7.72 -9.49
CA ALA A 82 -7.82 -9.03 -9.38
C ALA A 82 -7.47 -9.89 -10.59
N ASP A 83 -7.51 -9.29 -11.79
CA ASP A 83 -7.09 -9.91 -13.04
C ASP A 83 -5.62 -10.33 -13.02
N ALA A 84 -4.71 -9.47 -12.52
CA ALA A 84 -3.30 -9.80 -12.38
C ALA A 84 -3.04 -11.02 -11.48
N LEU A 85 -3.74 -11.11 -10.35
CA LEU A 85 -3.62 -12.25 -9.43
C LEU A 85 -4.14 -13.54 -10.06
N LYS A 86 -5.25 -13.46 -10.80
CA LYS A 86 -5.79 -14.58 -11.56
C LYS A 86 -4.81 -15.03 -12.65
N MET A 87 -4.28 -14.09 -13.44
CA MET A 87 -3.26 -14.35 -14.46
C MET A 87 -2.03 -15.05 -13.85
N MET A 88 -1.54 -14.61 -12.69
CA MET A 88 -0.42 -15.27 -12.01
C MET A 88 -0.76 -16.72 -11.66
N ARG A 89 -1.98 -16.99 -11.18
CA ARG A 89 -2.44 -18.35 -10.89
C ARG A 89 -2.52 -19.23 -12.12
N GLU A 90 -2.99 -18.69 -13.23
CA GLU A 90 -3.04 -19.41 -14.51
C GLU A 90 -1.64 -19.80 -14.98
N VAL A 91 -0.67 -18.88 -14.94
CA VAL A 91 0.73 -19.15 -15.28
C VAL A 91 1.35 -20.21 -14.35
N GLU A 92 1.01 -20.16 -13.05
CA GLU A 92 1.46 -21.16 -12.09
C GLU A 92 0.96 -22.58 -12.46
N LEU A 93 -0.31 -22.71 -12.81
CA LEU A 93 -0.91 -23.99 -13.24
C LEU A 93 -0.31 -24.51 -14.55
N GLU A 94 -0.07 -23.63 -15.51
CA GLU A 94 0.60 -23.97 -16.77
C GLU A 94 2.02 -24.49 -16.50
N GLU A 95 2.75 -23.83 -15.63
CA GLU A 95 4.12 -24.21 -15.28
C GLU A 95 4.17 -25.53 -14.51
N GLU A 96 3.22 -25.77 -13.58
CA GLU A 96 3.08 -27.07 -12.91
C GLU A 96 2.81 -28.21 -13.91
N THR A 97 1.97 -27.93 -14.91
CA THR A 97 1.62 -28.93 -15.94
C THR A 97 2.84 -29.21 -16.82
N ARG A 98 3.56 -28.16 -17.25
CA ARG A 98 4.81 -28.29 -18.00
C ARG A 98 5.85 -29.12 -17.23
N ALA A 99 6.06 -28.79 -15.96
CA ALA A 99 7.04 -29.45 -15.11
C ALA A 99 6.73 -30.96 -14.98
N LYS A 100 5.45 -31.32 -14.86
CA LYS A 100 5.00 -32.74 -14.82
C LYS A 100 5.23 -33.44 -16.14
N LEU A 101 4.92 -32.82 -17.28
CA LEU A 101 5.07 -33.39 -18.63
C LEU A 101 6.55 -33.58 -19.02
N GLU A 102 7.40 -32.59 -18.68
CA GLU A 102 8.81 -32.63 -19.02
C GLU A 102 9.69 -33.32 -17.96
N ASN A 103 9.11 -33.72 -16.81
CA ASN A 103 9.79 -34.25 -15.64
C ASN A 103 10.96 -33.34 -15.20
N LYS A 104 10.71 -32.03 -15.19
CA LYS A 104 11.64 -30.98 -14.77
C LYS A 104 11.12 -30.25 -13.53
N PRO A 105 11.99 -29.56 -12.75
CA PRO A 105 11.54 -28.74 -11.64
C PRO A 105 10.66 -27.59 -12.14
N ILE A 106 9.75 -27.14 -11.27
CA ILE A 106 8.95 -25.94 -11.51
C ILE A 106 9.89 -24.73 -11.51
N ARG A 107 9.78 -23.88 -12.53
CA ARG A 107 10.56 -22.65 -12.64
C ARG A 107 10.05 -21.60 -11.63
N ASP A 108 10.91 -20.66 -11.26
CA ASP A 108 10.52 -19.56 -10.37
C ASP A 108 9.53 -18.62 -11.09
N ILE A 109 8.43 -18.32 -10.42
CA ILE A 109 7.37 -17.44 -10.92
C ILE A 109 7.34 -16.21 -10.03
N GLN A 110 7.33 -15.04 -10.64
CA GLN A 110 7.27 -13.77 -9.93
C GLN A 110 6.31 -12.84 -10.65
N MET A 111 5.44 -12.18 -9.92
CA MET A 111 4.62 -11.11 -10.45
C MET A 111 5.13 -9.75 -9.91
N TRP A 112 5.39 -8.84 -10.84
CA TRP A 112 5.81 -7.48 -10.53
C TRP A 112 4.71 -6.48 -10.84
N ILE A 113 4.31 -5.70 -9.84
CA ILE A 113 3.40 -4.57 -10.05
C ILE A 113 4.22 -3.43 -10.65
N LYS A 114 3.73 -2.87 -11.76
CA LYS A 114 4.39 -1.78 -12.48
C LYS A 114 4.35 -0.49 -11.68
N ARG A 115 5.47 0.19 -11.54
CA ARG A 115 5.51 1.52 -10.94
C ARG A 115 4.90 2.57 -11.85
N ASP A 116 5.21 2.52 -13.13
CA ASP A 116 4.70 3.42 -14.15
C ASP A 116 3.83 2.63 -15.14
N ARG A 117 2.54 2.93 -15.16
CA ARG A 117 1.56 2.29 -16.02
C ARG A 117 1.62 2.78 -17.48
N SER A 118 2.34 3.87 -17.75
CA SER A 118 2.55 4.40 -19.10
C SER A 118 3.57 3.58 -19.92
N LEU A 119 4.31 2.68 -19.26
CA LEU A 119 5.27 1.80 -19.92
C LEU A 119 4.55 0.80 -20.83
N ASN A 120 4.76 0.95 -22.14
CA ASN A 120 4.15 0.11 -23.18
C ASN A 120 4.52 -1.36 -23.00
N GLN A 121 3.53 -2.24 -23.15
CA GLN A 121 3.67 -3.70 -23.14
C GLN A 121 4.71 -4.22 -24.16
N SER A 122 4.89 -3.50 -25.28
CA SER A 122 5.83 -3.86 -26.35
C SER A 122 7.31 -3.85 -25.97
N LYS A 123 7.68 -3.28 -24.82
CA LYS A 123 9.07 -3.27 -24.33
C LYS A 123 9.47 -4.51 -23.54
N PHE A 124 8.51 -5.32 -23.17
CA PHE A 124 8.76 -6.53 -22.38
C PHE A 124 8.34 -7.75 -23.21
N ASN A 125 9.30 -8.56 -23.62
CA ASN A 125 9.05 -9.89 -24.21
C ASN A 125 8.53 -10.87 -23.14
N VAL A 126 7.41 -10.56 -22.50
CA VAL A 126 6.89 -11.34 -21.38
C VAL A 126 5.56 -11.97 -21.79
N PRO A 127 5.38 -13.28 -21.54
CA PRO A 127 4.21 -14.03 -22.01
C PRO A 127 2.90 -13.55 -21.38
N SER A 128 2.93 -12.98 -20.18
CA SER A 128 1.70 -12.58 -19.47
C SER A 128 1.85 -11.22 -18.82
N CYS A 129 1.05 -10.24 -19.27
CA CYS A 129 1.11 -8.86 -18.82
C CYS A 129 -0.26 -8.19 -18.92
N ASN A 130 -0.68 -7.47 -17.89
CA ASN A 130 -1.83 -6.57 -17.95
C ASN A 130 -1.42 -5.11 -17.65
N GLU A 131 -2.40 -4.21 -17.47
CA GLU A 131 -2.15 -2.79 -17.23
C GLU A 131 -1.28 -2.53 -16.00
N VAL A 132 -1.42 -3.32 -14.95
CA VAL A 132 -0.81 -3.05 -13.63
C VAL A 132 0.31 -4.00 -13.28
N ALA A 133 0.39 -5.20 -13.89
CA ALA A 133 1.34 -6.22 -13.49
C ALA A 133 1.95 -6.97 -14.66
N VAL A 134 3.09 -7.61 -14.41
CA VAL A 134 3.81 -8.48 -15.33
C VAL A 134 4.20 -9.75 -14.58
N VAL A 135 3.90 -10.91 -15.14
CA VAL A 135 4.28 -12.22 -14.59
C VAL A 135 5.48 -12.77 -15.36
N PHE A 136 6.54 -13.09 -14.62
CA PHE A 136 7.77 -13.68 -15.14
C PHE A 136 7.88 -15.14 -14.71
N VAL A 137 8.28 -15.99 -15.66
CA VAL A 137 8.70 -17.37 -15.42
C VAL A 137 10.18 -17.44 -15.78
N SER A 138 11.05 -17.66 -14.79
CA SER A 138 12.48 -17.45 -14.95
C SER A 138 13.28 -18.73 -14.73
N GLU A 139 14.19 -19.03 -15.65
CA GLU A 139 15.34 -19.90 -15.38
C GLU A 139 16.55 -19.06 -14.86
N ASN A 140 16.67 -17.80 -15.28
CA ASN A 140 17.76 -16.87 -14.89
C ASN A 140 17.30 -15.40 -15.01
N GLY A 141 16.04 -15.08 -14.68
CA GLY A 141 15.47 -13.78 -14.98
C GLY A 141 15.98 -12.65 -14.11
N GLU A 142 16.60 -11.67 -14.74
CA GLU A 142 16.76 -10.37 -14.12
C GLU A 142 15.39 -9.69 -14.03
N PRO A 143 14.97 -9.29 -12.83
CA PRO A 143 13.70 -8.60 -12.65
C PRO A 143 13.76 -7.20 -13.30
N PRO A 144 12.62 -6.63 -13.70
CA PRO A 144 12.57 -5.32 -14.35
C PRO A 144 13.17 -4.20 -13.51
N VAL A 145 13.77 -3.21 -14.16
CA VAL A 145 14.48 -2.10 -13.53
C VAL A 145 13.55 -1.21 -12.69
N ASP A 146 12.32 -0.98 -13.17
CA ASP A 146 11.31 -0.15 -12.49
C ASP A 146 10.30 -1.01 -11.71
N ARG A 147 10.67 -1.32 -10.47
CA ARG A 147 9.93 -2.22 -9.56
C ARG A 147 9.17 -1.43 -8.51
N ASP A 148 7.95 -1.87 -8.21
CA ASP A 148 7.21 -1.37 -7.05
C ASP A 148 6.99 -2.50 -6.04
N ILE A 149 6.25 -3.53 -6.41
CA ILE A 149 5.88 -4.64 -5.52
C ILE A 149 6.10 -5.95 -6.25
N CYS A 150 6.78 -6.91 -5.59
CA CYS A 150 6.93 -8.28 -6.07
C CYS A 150 6.01 -9.22 -5.28
N ILE A 151 5.31 -10.10 -5.99
CA ILE A 151 4.47 -11.15 -5.41
C ILE A 151 5.00 -12.50 -5.89
N HIS A 152 5.28 -13.39 -4.94
CA HIS A 152 5.70 -14.77 -5.20
C HIS A 152 4.53 -15.75 -5.00
N PRO A 153 4.55 -16.95 -5.61
CA PRO A 153 3.51 -17.96 -5.39
C PRO A 153 3.42 -18.41 -3.93
N LYS A 154 4.56 -18.78 -3.34
CA LYS A 154 4.66 -19.30 -1.96
C LYS A 154 5.94 -18.83 -1.26
N GLY A 155 5.96 -18.92 0.08
CA GLY A 155 7.20 -18.85 0.88
C GLY A 155 7.81 -17.47 1.05
N SER A 156 7.19 -16.39 0.57
CA SER A 156 7.68 -15.04 0.83
C SER A 156 7.08 -14.49 2.13
N GLU A 157 7.92 -13.82 2.91
CA GLU A 157 7.43 -12.99 4.02
C GLU A 157 6.52 -11.87 3.47
N SER A 158 5.59 -11.41 4.31
CA SER A 158 4.75 -10.26 3.96
C SER A 158 5.61 -9.03 3.72
N ILE A 159 5.46 -8.40 2.55
CA ILE A 159 6.23 -7.23 2.14
C ILE A 159 5.38 -5.97 2.34
N PRO A 160 5.88 -4.95 3.04
CA PRO A 160 5.15 -3.70 3.21
C PRO A 160 5.05 -2.95 1.87
N ILE A 161 3.85 -2.56 1.51
CA ILE A 161 3.59 -1.70 0.36
C ILE A 161 4.09 -0.29 0.69
N SER A 162 4.91 0.28 -0.18
CA SER A 162 5.32 1.67 -0.01
C SER A 162 4.10 2.59 -0.06
N ILE A 163 3.92 3.40 0.97
CA ILE A 163 2.84 4.39 1.03
C ILE A 163 2.93 5.46 -0.06
N LEU A 164 4.09 5.61 -0.69
CA LEU A 164 4.32 6.53 -1.82
C LEU A 164 4.11 5.86 -3.18
N SER A 165 3.77 4.57 -3.21
CA SER A 165 3.42 3.87 -4.44
C SER A 165 2.08 4.35 -4.98
N ALA A 166 2.00 4.57 -6.29
CA ALA A 166 0.75 4.88 -6.99
C ALA A 166 -0.27 3.74 -6.89
N ASN A 167 0.21 2.51 -6.71
CA ASN A 167 -0.62 1.31 -6.62
C ASN A 167 -1.16 1.07 -5.21
N ALA A 168 -0.65 1.78 -4.19
CA ALA A 168 -1.06 1.58 -2.81
C ALA A 168 -2.56 1.84 -2.61
N ASP A 169 -3.09 2.96 -3.14
CA ASP A 169 -4.50 3.31 -2.96
C ASP A 169 -5.46 2.25 -3.51
N PRO A 170 -5.38 1.83 -4.78
CA PRO A 170 -6.30 0.83 -5.32
C PRO A 170 -6.08 -0.59 -4.78
N MET A 171 -4.86 -0.94 -4.36
CA MET A 171 -4.60 -2.25 -3.74
C MET A 171 -5.16 -2.34 -2.32
N ILE A 172 -5.10 -1.26 -1.55
CA ILE A 172 -5.59 -1.21 -0.16
C ILE A 172 -7.10 -0.97 -0.11
N TYR A 173 -7.62 -0.16 -1.03
CA TYR A 173 -9.01 0.30 -1.06
C TYR A 173 -9.72 -0.06 -2.38
N PRO A 174 -9.81 -1.35 -2.75
CA PRO A 174 -10.41 -1.75 -4.03
C PRO A 174 -11.88 -1.32 -4.19
N LEU A 175 -12.64 -1.18 -3.09
CA LEU A 175 -14.01 -0.67 -3.12
C LEU A 175 -14.11 0.81 -3.46
N MET A 176 -13.08 1.60 -3.17
CA MET A 176 -13.02 3.03 -3.54
C MET A 176 -12.48 3.24 -4.94
N PHE A 177 -11.63 2.33 -5.40
CA PHE A 177 -10.90 2.39 -6.66
C PHE A 177 -11.05 1.07 -7.44
N PRO A 178 -12.29 0.65 -7.76
CA PRO A 178 -12.53 -0.67 -8.36
C PRO A 178 -11.83 -0.84 -9.70
N SER A 179 -11.74 0.21 -10.51
CA SER A 179 -11.03 0.21 -11.79
C SER A 179 -9.50 0.37 -11.64
N GLY A 180 -8.98 0.33 -10.42
CA GLY A 180 -7.55 0.42 -10.18
C GLY A 180 -6.96 1.81 -10.38
N ASP A 181 -7.73 2.89 -10.21
CA ASP A 181 -7.24 4.27 -10.39
C ASP A 181 -5.97 4.55 -9.60
N SER A 182 -4.96 5.09 -10.27
CA SER A 182 -3.68 5.40 -9.64
C SER A 182 -3.80 6.40 -8.50
N GLY A 183 -3.09 6.14 -7.42
CA GLY A 183 -2.81 7.09 -6.36
C GLY A 183 -1.85 8.21 -6.80
N TRP A 184 -1.44 9.03 -5.84
CA TRP A 184 -0.50 10.11 -6.10
C TRP A 184 0.91 9.61 -6.42
N THR A 185 1.56 10.26 -7.39
CA THR A 185 2.99 10.12 -7.70
C THR A 185 3.67 11.48 -7.78
N VAL A 186 4.98 11.49 -7.58
CA VAL A 186 5.79 12.72 -7.68
C VAL A 186 5.85 13.32 -9.09
N ASN A 187 5.45 12.55 -10.11
CA ASN A 187 5.57 12.94 -11.52
C ASN A 187 4.30 13.59 -12.09
N ILE A 188 3.21 13.66 -11.31
CA ILE A 188 1.97 14.28 -11.76
C ILE A 188 2.20 15.79 -11.96
N LYS A 189 2.00 16.27 -13.18
CA LYS A 189 2.14 17.70 -13.54
C LYS A 189 0.83 18.44 -13.28
N GLN A 190 0.96 19.69 -12.86
CA GLN A 190 -0.18 20.63 -12.89
C GLN A 190 -0.51 21.00 -14.33
N ILE A 191 -1.79 21.20 -14.62
CA ILE A 191 -2.24 21.63 -15.94
C ILE A 191 -1.60 22.98 -16.27
N ASN A 192 -1.02 23.09 -17.47
CA ASN A 192 -0.37 24.30 -17.97
C ASN A 192 0.77 24.84 -17.08
N SER A 193 1.46 23.97 -16.36
CA SER A 193 2.55 24.33 -15.47
C SER A 193 3.70 23.32 -15.52
N VAL A 194 4.92 23.79 -15.29
CA VAL A 194 6.10 22.94 -15.08
C VAL A 194 6.15 22.34 -13.68
N ARG A 195 5.30 22.81 -12.77
CA ARG A 195 5.26 22.36 -11.37
C ARG A 195 4.56 21.03 -11.24
N ASN A 196 5.01 20.23 -10.27
CA ASN A 196 4.37 18.98 -9.93
C ASN A 196 3.22 19.22 -8.94
N VAL A 197 2.22 18.34 -8.98
CA VAL A 197 1.15 18.27 -7.98
C VAL A 197 1.70 17.63 -6.72
N ILE A 198 1.61 18.31 -5.59
CA ILE A 198 1.99 17.73 -4.30
C ILE A 198 0.89 16.80 -3.78
N ALA A 199 1.27 15.81 -2.94
CA ALA A 199 0.34 14.82 -2.38
C ALA A 199 -0.89 15.47 -1.73
N LEU A 200 -0.69 16.55 -0.96
CA LEU A 200 -1.80 17.25 -0.31
C LEU A 200 -2.82 17.78 -1.33
N GLN A 201 -2.38 18.42 -2.41
CA GLN A 201 -3.27 18.95 -3.47
C GLN A 201 -4.05 17.83 -4.15
N PHE A 202 -3.38 16.72 -4.47
CA PHE A 202 -4.00 15.55 -5.09
C PHE A 202 -5.12 14.99 -4.22
N TYR A 203 -4.87 14.76 -2.95
CA TYR A 203 -5.86 14.19 -2.06
C TYR A 203 -6.95 15.18 -1.64
N MET A 204 -6.64 16.47 -1.52
CA MET A 204 -7.68 17.50 -1.36
C MET A 204 -8.66 17.50 -2.53
N TYR A 205 -8.15 17.34 -3.76
CA TYR A 205 -9.00 17.20 -4.94
C TYR A 205 -9.88 15.94 -4.86
N ARG A 206 -9.33 14.79 -4.46
CA ARG A 206 -10.10 13.54 -4.31
C ARG A 206 -11.17 13.62 -3.23
N LEU A 207 -10.91 14.32 -2.14
CA LEU A 207 -11.84 14.48 -1.02
C LEU A 207 -12.83 15.64 -1.22
N SER A 208 -12.68 16.48 -2.25
CA SER A 208 -13.55 17.63 -2.45
C SER A 208 -14.97 17.20 -2.84
N TYR A 209 -15.95 17.92 -2.31
CA TYR A 209 -17.37 17.75 -2.66
C TYR A 209 -17.65 18.28 -4.07
N ARG A 210 -18.37 17.50 -4.90
CA ARG A 210 -18.69 17.83 -6.30
C ARG A 210 -20.16 17.61 -6.63
N GLY A 211 -21.04 17.54 -5.64
CA GLY A 211 -22.48 17.30 -5.85
C GLY A 211 -22.87 15.88 -6.26
N MET A 212 -21.87 14.97 -6.41
CA MET A 212 -22.09 13.57 -6.78
C MET A 212 -21.56 12.63 -5.71
N PHE A 213 -21.96 11.36 -5.78
CA PHE A 213 -21.42 10.31 -4.90
C PHE A 213 -19.89 10.26 -5.03
N ASN A 214 -19.20 10.34 -3.88
CA ASN A 214 -17.76 10.23 -3.81
C ASN A 214 -17.38 9.12 -2.80
N PRO A 215 -16.90 7.96 -3.28
CA PRO A 215 -16.55 6.85 -2.41
C PRO A 215 -15.48 7.22 -1.37
N CYS A 216 -14.56 8.13 -1.71
CA CYS A 216 -13.52 8.56 -0.77
C CYS A 216 -14.04 9.26 0.48
N THR A 217 -15.26 9.81 0.44
CA THR A 217 -15.86 10.58 1.56
C THR A 217 -17.13 9.95 2.12
N GLN A 218 -17.81 9.06 1.39
CA GLN A 218 -19.16 8.59 1.72
C GLN A 218 -19.23 7.12 2.15
N MET A 219 -18.08 6.43 2.28
CA MET A 219 -18.02 5.02 2.71
C MET A 219 -17.81 4.85 4.23
N GLY A 220 -18.22 5.82 5.04
CA GLY A 220 -18.23 5.73 6.50
C GLY A 220 -16.86 5.46 7.10
N LYS A 221 -16.72 4.37 7.86
CA LYS A 221 -15.46 4.00 8.52
C LYS A 221 -14.30 3.77 7.55
N LEU A 222 -14.57 3.26 6.35
CA LEU A 222 -13.56 3.06 5.33
C LEU A 222 -13.00 4.40 4.84
N SER A 223 -13.86 5.41 4.66
CA SER A 223 -13.43 6.78 4.34
C SER A 223 -12.56 7.39 5.45
N GLN A 224 -12.91 7.16 6.72
CA GLN A 224 -12.10 7.62 7.84
C GLN A 224 -10.71 6.97 7.83
N GLN A 225 -10.61 5.67 7.58
CA GLN A 225 -9.35 4.97 7.46
C GLN A 225 -8.52 5.52 6.30
N PHE A 226 -9.14 5.74 5.14
CA PHE A 226 -8.48 6.32 3.97
C PHE A 226 -7.91 7.72 4.26
N ILE A 227 -8.65 8.57 4.98
CA ILE A 227 -8.16 9.91 5.40
C ILE A 227 -6.93 9.80 6.31
N VAL A 228 -6.91 8.85 7.24
CA VAL A 228 -5.73 8.61 8.10
C VAL A 228 -4.52 8.17 7.28
N ASP A 229 -4.71 7.28 6.30
CA ASP A 229 -3.64 6.83 5.41
C ASP A 229 -3.11 7.97 4.52
N ILE A 230 -4.00 8.79 3.97
CA ILE A 230 -3.62 10.01 3.23
C ILE A 230 -2.75 10.92 4.09
N TRP A 231 -3.21 11.20 5.32
CA TRP A 231 -2.46 12.05 6.23
C TRP A 231 -1.08 11.48 6.52
N SER A 232 -1.00 10.17 6.77
CA SER A 232 0.28 9.47 6.98
C SER A 232 1.22 9.60 5.78
N LYS A 233 0.69 9.51 4.54
CA LYS A 233 1.47 9.74 3.31
C LYS A 233 2.00 11.16 3.21
N VAL A 234 1.14 12.15 3.46
CA VAL A 234 1.53 13.56 3.42
C VAL A 234 2.62 13.87 4.45
N VAL A 235 2.45 13.38 5.69
CA VAL A 235 3.42 13.56 6.76
C VAL A 235 4.75 12.86 6.45
N ALA A 236 4.70 11.61 5.95
CA ALA A 236 5.90 10.88 5.56
C ALA A 236 6.68 11.58 4.44
N GLY A 237 5.96 12.12 3.45
CA GLY A 237 6.55 12.93 2.39
C GLY A 237 7.23 14.20 2.92
N ARG A 238 6.60 14.92 3.85
CA ARG A 238 7.17 16.10 4.51
C ARG A 238 8.41 15.76 5.33
N ILE A 239 8.34 14.70 6.13
CA ILE A 239 9.49 14.23 6.93
C ILE A 239 10.65 13.82 6.03
N SER A 240 10.38 13.10 4.94
CA SER A 240 11.41 12.70 3.96
C SER A 240 12.07 13.93 3.32
N PHE A 241 11.29 14.95 2.96
CA PHE A 241 11.82 16.21 2.44
C PHE A 241 12.70 16.92 3.46
N ILE A 242 12.22 17.09 4.70
CA ILE A 242 12.96 17.72 5.79
C ILE A 242 14.26 16.97 6.06
N TYR A 243 14.22 15.64 6.10
CA TYR A 243 15.39 14.80 6.31
C TYR A 243 16.47 15.03 5.24
N LYS A 244 16.06 15.11 3.96
CA LYS A 244 16.99 15.35 2.85
C LYS A 244 17.58 16.77 2.85
N ASN A 245 16.90 17.72 3.48
CA ASN A 245 17.28 19.14 3.47
C ASN A 245 17.76 19.64 4.86
N GLN A 246 18.24 18.75 5.74
CA GLN A 246 18.70 19.11 7.09
C GLN A 246 19.80 20.17 7.09
N LYS A 247 20.73 20.14 6.13
CA LYS A 247 21.79 21.16 5.97
C LYS A 247 21.22 22.57 5.80
N GLN A 248 20.13 22.72 5.01
CA GLN A 248 19.45 24.01 4.82
C GLN A 248 18.73 24.48 6.10
N LEU A 249 18.36 23.54 6.98
CA LEU A 249 17.74 23.81 8.28
C LEU A 249 18.75 24.11 9.39
N ARG A 250 20.04 24.27 9.04
CA ARG A 250 21.14 24.59 9.95
C ARG A 250 21.25 23.63 11.15
N VAL A 251 21.10 22.33 10.90
CA VAL A 251 21.19 21.26 11.91
C VAL A 251 22.51 21.32 12.69
N GLU A 252 23.57 21.78 12.03
CA GLU A 252 24.94 21.91 12.60
C GLU A 252 24.99 22.87 13.81
N MET A 253 24.03 23.78 13.94
CA MET A 253 23.95 24.69 15.09
C MET A 253 23.42 24.05 16.37
N TYR A 254 22.94 22.81 16.31
CA TYR A 254 22.37 22.09 17.46
C TYR A 254 23.35 21.05 18.01
N CYS A 255 24.58 21.49 18.32
CA CYS A 255 25.55 20.69 19.05
C CYS A 255 24.94 20.22 20.39
N GLY A 256 25.09 18.93 20.71
CA GLY A 256 24.55 18.34 21.94
C GLY A 256 23.10 17.82 21.84
N LEU A 257 22.36 18.07 20.74
CA LEU A 257 21.03 17.50 20.57
C LEU A 257 21.07 15.97 20.53
N MET A 258 22.10 15.41 19.92
CA MET A 258 22.33 13.95 19.85
C MET A 258 22.45 13.35 21.24
N ASP A 259 23.30 13.95 22.08
CA ASP A 259 23.53 13.49 23.45
C ASP A 259 22.25 13.60 24.29
N TYR A 260 21.50 14.68 24.13
CA TYR A 260 20.23 14.86 24.78
C TYR A 260 19.20 13.78 24.42
N VAL A 261 19.06 13.48 23.12
CA VAL A 261 18.11 12.47 22.65
C VAL A 261 18.51 11.06 23.12
N HIS A 262 19.80 10.73 23.07
CA HIS A 262 20.29 9.45 23.59
C HIS A 262 20.10 9.31 25.09
N ASN A 263 20.43 10.35 25.86
CA ASN A 263 20.26 10.35 27.29
C ASN A 263 18.78 10.24 27.71
N LYS A 264 17.87 10.92 26.99
CA LYS A 264 16.44 10.83 27.22
C LYS A 264 15.91 9.44 26.86
N ALA A 265 16.29 8.88 25.73
CA ALA A 265 15.89 7.54 25.30
C ALA A 265 16.33 6.46 26.29
N ASN A 266 17.55 6.58 26.81
CA ASN A 266 18.07 5.66 27.83
C ASN A 266 17.30 5.78 29.15
N ARG A 267 16.93 6.99 29.59
CA ARG A 267 16.13 7.21 30.81
C ARG A 267 14.72 6.62 30.67
N GLU A 268 14.13 6.73 29.49
CA GLU A 268 12.77 6.24 29.21
C GLU A 268 12.76 4.77 28.74
N ASN A 269 13.92 4.11 28.67
CA ASN A 269 14.10 2.74 28.16
C ASN A 269 13.46 2.51 26.78
N VAL A 270 13.57 3.49 25.88
CA VAL A 270 13.04 3.50 24.52
C VAL A 270 14.18 3.62 23.51
N LYS A 271 14.06 3.00 22.36
CA LYS A 271 15.04 3.22 21.29
C LYS A 271 14.95 4.66 20.80
N PRO A 272 16.10 5.37 20.65
CA PRO A 272 16.09 6.70 20.09
C PRO A 272 15.49 6.67 18.67
N GLY A 273 14.56 7.57 18.41
CA GLY A 273 13.98 7.76 17.08
C GLY A 273 15.01 8.32 16.09
N ARG A 274 14.61 8.51 14.84
CA ARG A 274 15.44 9.19 13.85
C ARG A 274 15.67 10.65 14.32
N ILE A 275 16.92 11.03 14.39
CA ILE A 275 17.28 12.40 14.77
C ILE A 275 17.05 13.31 13.57
N ILE A 276 16.06 14.19 13.70
CA ILE A 276 15.65 15.13 12.67
C ILE A 276 15.19 16.42 13.32
N ILE A 277 15.64 17.55 12.81
CA ILE A 277 15.14 18.85 13.24
C ILE A 277 13.95 19.22 12.37
N LEU A 278 12.81 19.40 13.02
CA LEU A 278 11.58 19.83 12.37
C LEU A 278 11.49 21.37 12.39
N PRO A 279 11.12 22.03 11.29
CA PRO A 279 10.86 23.45 11.27
C PRO A 279 9.68 23.80 12.22
N SER A 280 9.67 25.01 12.76
CA SER A 280 8.60 25.48 13.65
C SER A 280 7.20 25.44 13.03
N THR A 281 7.13 25.49 11.70
CA THR A 281 5.90 25.42 10.90
C THR A 281 5.43 23.99 10.63
N PHE A 282 6.13 22.97 11.14
CA PHE A 282 5.75 21.57 10.89
C PHE A 282 4.45 21.25 11.64
N THR A 283 3.40 20.90 10.88
CA THR A 283 2.11 20.46 11.42
C THR A 283 2.29 19.13 12.15
N GLY A 284 1.93 19.09 13.45
CA GLY A 284 2.19 17.94 14.34
C GLY A 284 3.40 18.17 15.27
N GLY A 285 4.11 19.28 15.14
CA GLY A 285 5.07 19.73 16.15
C GLY A 285 4.39 20.29 17.40
N PRO A 286 5.11 20.40 18.54
CA PRO A 286 4.53 20.89 19.79
C PRO A 286 3.81 22.26 19.69
N ARG A 287 4.25 23.11 18.76
CA ARG A 287 3.65 24.45 18.55
C ARG A 287 2.35 24.41 17.71
N SER A 288 2.04 23.33 17.03
CA SER A 288 0.81 23.24 16.24
C SER A 288 -0.42 22.87 17.06
N TYR A 289 -0.23 22.60 18.35
CA TYR A 289 -1.29 22.26 19.32
C TYR A 289 -1.51 23.40 20.34
N GLN A 290 -0.82 24.51 20.20
CA GLN A 290 -1.07 25.75 20.91
C GLN A 290 -1.96 26.68 20.09
#